data_e0ae5a1acd7daad6fba337316fee1247
#
_entry.id   e0ae5a1acd7daad6fba337316fee1247
#
_cell.length_a   1.000
_cell.length_b   1.000
_cell.length_c   1.000
_cell.angle_alpha   90.00
_cell.angle_beta   90.00
_cell.angle_gamma   90.00
#
_symmetry.space_group_name_H-M   'P 1'
#
loop_
_entity.id
_entity.type
_entity.pdbx_description
1 polymer ?
#
loop_
_entity_poly.entity_id
_entity_poly.type
_entity_poly.pdbx_seq_one_letter_code
_entity_poly.pdbx_strand_id
1 'polypeptide(L)'
;MITDSFDIATETYINEEDFYGKQGKMVDTCIIIFSDQIYQKILNTYACTKITEIRGCNGSTDIMSLVYKGKKIAFYLTELGSTMCAQCMIEAAWVSGAYRFIMSGSCGSISEKTKGKYIIPTESYRDEGMSYHFKKPSDYITIKNHEKVASFFKENHIPYIEGRVWTTDAFTRETRGAVQKRREEGCLAVEMEIAGVQAVADFYGFELYTFLECGDTFAEEYNNTGLNEANHNHSKFEIELEFALTLKNEVSLFQPHIEDLWYRKTLVEDEK
;
A
#
# COMPACT_ATOMS: atom_id res chain seq x y z
N MET A 1 6.75 18.75 -16.81
CA MET A 1 6.45 18.75 -15.33
C MET A 1 6.32 17.31 -14.89
N ILE A 2 6.22 17.00 -13.60
CA ILE A 2 6.06 15.62 -13.14
C ILE A 2 4.84 14.94 -13.76
N THR A 3 3.80 15.69 -14.04
CA THR A 3 2.60 15.21 -14.75
C THR A 3 2.86 14.68 -16.16
N ASP A 4 4.05 14.94 -16.72
CA ASP A 4 4.45 14.48 -18.06
C ASP A 4 5.29 13.20 -17.99
N SER A 5 5.49 12.63 -16.81
CA SER A 5 6.35 11.44 -16.57
C SER A 5 5.69 10.11 -16.93
N PHE A 6 4.37 10.08 -17.09
CA PHE A 6 3.65 8.86 -17.44
C PHE A 6 3.88 8.52 -18.92
N ASP A 7 4.56 7.42 -19.17
CA ASP A 7 4.80 6.87 -20.50
C ASP A 7 4.64 5.34 -20.48
N ILE A 8 3.65 4.84 -21.19
CA ILE A 8 3.42 3.40 -21.40
C ILE A 8 3.68 2.98 -22.86
N ALA A 9 4.10 3.92 -23.70
CA ALA A 9 4.28 3.69 -25.12
C ALA A 9 5.69 3.18 -25.46
N THR A 10 6.65 3.42 -24.58
CA THR A 10 8.06 3.02 -24.78
C THR A 10 8.50 1.98 -23.76
N GLU A 11 9.50 1.18 -24.14
CA GLU A 11 10.10 0.17 -23.27
C GLU A 11 10.97 0.81 -22.18
N THR A 12 11.03 0.18 -21.01
CA THR A 12 11.98 0.54 -19.97
C THR A 12 13.39 0.06 -20.34
N TYR A 13 14.41 0.82 -19.94
CA TYR A 13 15.82 0.42 -20.13
C TYR A 13 16.27 -0.65 -19.14
N ILE A 14 15.63 -0.70 -17.97
CA ILE A 14 15.95 -1.63 -16.88
C ILE A 14 14.65 -2.18 -16.29
N ASN A 15 14.69 -3.40 -15.83
CA ASN A 15 13.58 -4.08 -15.17
C ASN A 15 14.08 -4.91 -13.97
N GLU A 16 13.17 -5.55 -13.26
CA GLU A 16 13.47 -6.32 -12.06
C GLU A 16 14.34 -7.54 -12.36
N GLU A 17 14.24 -8.13 -13.55
CA GLU A 17 15.07 -9.28 -13.94
C GLU A 17 16.55 -8.91 -14.05
N ASP A 18 16.87 -7.69 -14.46
CA ASP A 18 18.24 -7.19 -14.56
C ASP A 18 18.94 -7.16 -13.18
N PHE A 19 18.18 -6.94 -12.10
CA PHE A 19 18.69 -6.87 -10.73
C PHE A 19 18.58 -8.18 -9.96
N TYR A 20 17.48 -8.90 -10.16
CA TYR A 20 17.12 -10.05 -9.32
C TYR A 20 17.11 -11.39 -10.06
N GLY A 21 17.31 -11.39 -11.39
CA GLY A 21 17.19 -12.60 -12.20
C GLY A 21 15.73 -13.08 -12.28
N LYS A 22 15.53 -14.40 -12.34
CA LYS A 22 14.19 -14.97 -12.52
C LYS A 22 13.26 -14.68 -11.35
N GLN A 23 12.00 -14.40 -11.68
CA GLN A 23 10.95 -14.15 -10.71
C GLN A 23 10.76 -15.34 -9.74
N GLY A 24 10.60 -15.03 -8.45
CA GLY A 24 10.26 -16.00 -7.42
C GLY A 24 8.81 -16.49 -7.52
N LYS A 25 8.55 -17.68 -6.93
CA LYS A 25 7.19 -18.25 -6.81
C LYS A 25 7.05 -18.92 -5.44
N MET A 26 7.06 -18.13 -4.37
CA MET A 26 7.14 -18.64 -3.00
C MET A 26 5.86 -18.43 -2.20
N VAL A 27 5.10 -17.36 -2.52
CA VAL A 27 3.93 -16.94 -1.76
C VAL A 27 3.01 -16.07 -2.63
N ASP A 28 1.71 -16.06 -2.35
CA ASP A 28 0.72 -15.25 -3.07
C ASP A 28 0.43 -13.92 -2.38
N THR A 29 0.51 -13.88 -1.05
CA THR A 29 0.10 -12.75 -0.22
C THR A 29 1.27 -12.24 0.62
N CYS A 30 1.49 -10.93 0.60
CA CYS A 30 2.52 -10.25 1.38
C CYS A 30 1.93 -9.07 2.16
N ILE A 31 2.29 -8.94 3.43
CA ILE A 31 1.91 -7.81 4.29
C ILE A 31 3.06 -6.81 4.33
N ILE A 32 2.75 -5.54 4.15
CA ILE A 32 3.69 -4.42 4.20
C ILE A 32 3.67 -3.82 5.62
N ILE A 33 4.79 -3.86 6.32
CA ILE A 33 4.93 -3.38 7.70
C ILE A 33 5.72 -2.09 7.73
N PHE A 34 5.22 -1.05 8.40
CA PHE A 34 5.90 0.24 8.56
C PHE A 34 6.64 0.39 9.89
N SER A 35 6.28 -0.39 10.90
CA SER A 35 6.82 -0.28 12.26
C SER A 35 7.80 -1.39 12.56
N ASP A 36 9.07 -1.02 12.87
CA ASP A 36 10.05 -1.99 13.37
C ASP A 36 9.59 -2.67 14.66
N GLN A 37 8.92 -1.96 15.57
CA GLN A 37 8.38 -2.56 16.79
C GLN A 37 7.34 -3.65 16.51
N ILE A 38 6.45 -3.44 15.53
CA ILE A 38 5.50 -4.47 15.06
C ILE A 38 6.27 -5.62 14.43
N TYR A 39 7.22 -5.32 13.54
CA TYR A 39 8.04 -6.33 12.86
C TYR A 39 8.79 -7.22 13.86
N GLN A 40 9.48 -6.64 14.84
CA GLN A 40 10.17 -7.41 15.89
C GLN A 40 9.20 -8.22 16.75
N LYS A 41 8.03 -7.67 17.07
CA LYS A 41 7.01 -8.41 17.81
C LYS A 41 6.49 -9.60 17.03
N ILE A 42 6.30 -9.49 15.71
CA ILE A 42 5.92 -10.61 14.84
C ILE A 42 6.98 -11.72 14.90
N LEU A 43 8.27 -11.35 14.73
CA LEU A 43 9.38 -12.32 14.78
C LEU A 43 9.47 -13.05 16.12
N ASN A 44 9.12 -12.39 17.22
CA ASN A 44 9.14 -12.97 18.56
C ASN A 44 7.87 -13.78 18.90
N THR A 45 6.75 -13.56 18.19
CA THR A 45 5.46 -14.18 18.51
C THR A 45 5.19 -15.39 17.62
N TYR A 46 5.61 -15.36 16.37
CA TYR A 46 5.32 -16.38 15.37
C TYR A 46 6.58 -17.13 14.93
N ALA A 47 6.42 -18.39 14.52
CA ALA A 47 7.49 -19.13 13.86
C ALA A 47 7.69 -18.57 12.44
N CYS A 48 8.65 -17.67 12.30
CA CYS A 48 8.95 -16.97 11.06
C CYS A 48 10.17 -17.58 10.36
N THR A 49 10.17 -17.55 9.02
CA THR A 49 11.27 -18.02 8.18
C THR A 49 11.57 -16.98 7.11
N LYS A 50 12.83 -16.59 6.96
CA LYS A 50 13.27 -15.79 5.81
C LYS A 50 13.13 -16.61 4.55
N ILE A 51 12.43 -16.08 3.54
CA ILE A 51 12.23 -16.77 2.25
C ILE A 51 13.08 -16.17 1.13
N THR A 52 13.31 -14.86 1.15
CA THR A 52 14.15 -14.13 0.21
C THR A 52 14.49 -12.76 0.78
N GLU A 53 15.08 -11.87 -0.01
CA GLU A 53 15.40 -10.50 0.39
C GLU A 53 15.32 -9.53 -0.79
N ILE A 54 15.04 -8.26 -0.51
CA ILE A 54 15.23 -7.12 -1.40
C ILE A 54 16.64 -6.58 -1.14
N ARG A 55 17.44 -6.33 -2.19
CA ARG A 55 18.82 -5.85 -2.07
C ARG A 55 18.94 -4.41 -2.54
N GLY A 56 19.45 -3.56 -1.68
CA GLY A 56 19.74 -2.16 -1.97
C GLY A 56 21.18 -1.78 -1.66
N CYS A 57 21.60 -0.62 -2.12
CA CYS A 57 22.96 -0.08 -1.83
C CYS A 57 23.17 0.27 -0.34
N ASN A 58 22.09 0.43 0.40
CA ASN A 58 22.06 0.73 1.83
C ASN A 58 21.80 -0.49 2.73
N GLY A 59 21.83 -1.70 2.14
CA GLY A 59 21.56 -2.94 2.85
C GLY A 59 20.52 -3.82 2.17
N SER A 60 19.97 -4.77 2.91
CA SER A 60 18.89 -5.63 2.42
C SER A 60 17.69 -5.61 3.35
N THR A 61 16.50 -5.78 2.79
CA THR A 61 15.25 -5.98 3.51
C THR A 61 14.83 -7.44 3.39
N ASP A 62 14.73 -8.13 4.52
CA ASP A 62 14.33 -9.52 4.56
C ASP A 62 12.82 -9.68 4.26
N ILE A 63 12.49 -10.54 3.31
CA ILE A 63 11.13 -11.03 3.12
C ILE A 63 10.97 -12.28 3.99
N MET A 64 10.18 -12.13 5.05
CA MET A 64 9.86 -13.18 6.00
C MET A 64 8.55 -13.84 5.64
N SER A 65 8.32 -15.05 6.12
CA SER A 65 7.02 -15.71 6.05
C SER A 65 6.67 -16.41 7.34
N LEU A 66 5.38 -16.54 7.59
CA LEU A 66 4.80 -17.35 8.65
C LEU A 66 3.63 -18.18 8.10
N VAL A 67 3.23 -19.21 8.84
CA VAL A 67 2.00 -19.97 8.54
C VAL A 67 0.95 -19.60 9.59
N TYR A 68 -0.12 -18.95 9.14
CA TYR A 68 -1.24 -18.55 9.99
C TYR A 68 -2.48 -19.33 9.60
N LYS A 69 -3.01 -20.13 10.55
CA LYS A 69 -4.18 -21.01 10.33
C LYS A 69 -4.11 -21.82 9.01
N GLY A 70 -2.91 -22.33 8.69
CA GLY A 70 -2.67 -23.15 7.51
C GLY A 70 -2.35 -22.40 6.22
N LYS A 71 -2.42 -21.06 6.21
CA LYS A 71 -2.05 -20.20 5.08
C LYS A 71 -0.65 -19.63 5.26
N LYS A 72 0.21 -19.78 4.25
CA LYS A 72 1.52 -19.14 4.22
C LYS A 72 1.35 -17.66 3.78
N ILE A 73 1.86 -16.76 4.58
CA ILE A 73 1.78 -15.31 4.36
C ILE A 73 3.20 -14.74 4.51
N ALA A 74 3.63 -13.94 3.55
CA ALA A 74 4.89 -13.19 3.65
C ALA A 74 4.66 -11.83 4.29
N PHE A 75 5.75 -11.23 4.79
CA PHE A 75 5.76 -9.86 5.26
C PHE A 75 7.18 -9.29 5.20
N TYR A 76 7.29 -7.96 5.13
CA TYR A 76 8.56 -7.25 5.21
C TYR A 76 8.37 -5.87 5.85
N LEU A 77 9.47 -5.33 6.38
CA LEU A 77 9.54 -3.97 6.88
C LEU A 77 9.88 -3.03 5.72
N THR A 78 9.04 -2.03 5.47
CA THR A 78 9.26 -1.02 4.42
C THR A 78 9.74 0.30 5.02
N GLU A 79 10.32 1.16 4.18
CA GLU A 79 10.56 2.56 4.48
C GLU A 79 9.29 3.39 4.27
N LEU A 80 9.27 4.62 4.80
CA LEU A 80 8.15 5.55 4.67
C LEU A 80 8.17 6.27 3.31
N GLY A 81 6.99 6.68 2.88
CA GLY A 81 6.77 7.48 1.69
C GLY A 81 6.48 6.67 0.43
N SER A 82 5.70 7.28 -0.45
CA SER A 82 5.16 6.68 -1.67
C SER A 82 6.22 6.00 -2.51
N THR A 83 7.33 6.68 -2.76
CA THR A 83 8.41 6.17 -3.62
C THR A 83 9.02 4.90 -3.06
N MET A 84 9.43 4.90 -1.78
CA MET A 84 10.12 3.76 -1.18
C MET A 84 9.18 2.58 -0.97
N CYS A 85 7.99 2.83 -0.45
CA CYS A 85 7.00 1.77 -0.21
C CYS A 85 6.58 1.09 -1.52
N ALA A 86 6.29 1.87 -2.56
CA ALA A 86 5.89 1.34 -3.87
C ALA A 86 7.03 0.59 -4.57
N GLN A 87 8.27 1.11 -4.51
CA GLN A 87 9.44 0.44 -5.06
C GLN A 87 9.70 -0.90 -4.35
N CYS A 88 9.67 -0.91 -3.01
CA CYS A 88 9.80 -2.15 -2.24
C CYS A 88 8.69 -3.17 -2.57
N MET A 89 7.46 -2.70 -2.84
CA MET A 89 6.37 -3.59 -3.25
C MET A 89 6.65 -4.25 -4.61
N ILE A 90 7.16 -3.52 -5.60
CA ILE A 90 7.56 -4.07 -6.90
C ILE A 90 8.61 -5.17 -6.71
N GLU A 91 9.66 -4.85 -5.97
CA GLU A 91 10.78 -5.76 -5.71
C GLU A 91 10.33 -6.98 -4.91
N ALA A 92 9.52 -6.79 -3.85
CA ALA A 92 8.94 -7.89 -3.08
C ALA A 92 8.08 -8.81 -3.94
N ALA A 93 7.26 -8.24 -4.84
CA ALA A 93 6.49 -9.00 -5.81
C ALA A 93 7.39 -9.87 -6.68
N TRP A 94 8.47 -9.31 -7.21
CA TRP A 94 9.39 -10.02 -8.08
C TRP A 94 10.12 -11.15 -7.36
N VAL A 95 10.78 -10.86 -6.24
CA VAL A 95 11.62 -11.85 -5.56
C VAL A 95 10.83 -12.95 -4.82
N SER A 96 9.57 -12.69 -4.42
CA SER A 96 8.73 -13.64 -3.68
C SER A 96 7.63 -14.29 -4.52
N GLY A 97 7.21 -13.64 -5.59
CA GLY A 97 6.06 -14.02 -6.41
C GLY A 97 4.71 -13.55 -5.85
N ALA A 98 4.70 -12.75 -4.78
CA ALA A 98 3.48 -12.17 -4.23
C ALA A 98 2.82 -11.23 -5.24
N TYR A 99 1.50 -11.30 -5.33
CA TYR A 99 0.68 -10.41 -6.16
C TYR A 99 -0.47 -9.78 -5.38
N ARG A 100 -0.66 -10.17 -4.13
CA ARG A 100 -1.61 -9.62 -3.18
C ARG A 100 -0.86 -8.93 -2.06
N PHE A 101 -1.13 -7.67 -1.85
CA PHE A 101 -0.51 -6.86 -0.82
C PHE A 101 -1.56 -6.32 0.14
N ILE A 102 -1.30 -6.47 1.43
CA ILE A 102 -2.11 -5.89 2.50
C ILE A 102 -1.24 -4.86 3.20
N MET A 103 -1.75 -3.66 3.39
CA MET A 103 -1.02 -2.53 3.93
C MET A 103 -1.89 -1.77 4.93
N SER A 104 -1.41 -1.60 6.15
CA SER A 104 -2.03 -0.72 7.13
C SER A 104 -1.01 0.23 7.72
N GLY A 105 -1.39 1.48 7.84
CA GLY A 105 -0.54 2.54 8.38
C GLY A 105 -1.26 3.41 9.41
N SER A 106 -0.51 4.35 9.99
CA SER A 106 -1.09 5.48 10.70
C SER A 106 -1.31 6.65 9.74
N CYS A 107 -2.21 7.56 10.11
CA CYS A 107 -2.49 8.77 9.34
C CYS A 107 -2.85 9.93 10.25
N GLY A 108 -2.68 11.15 9.74
CA GLY A 108 -3.16 12.37 10.37
C GLY A 108 -4.63 12.62 10.04
N SER A 109 -5.49 12.65 11.06
CA SER A 109 -6.91 12.96 10.86
C SER A 109 -7.12 14.43 10.53
N ILE A 110 -7.85 14.71 9.45
CA ILE A 110 -8.31 16.06 9.11
C ILE A 110 -9.83 16.21 9.23
N SER A 111 -10.52 15.22 9.82
CA SER A 111 -11.97 15.21 9.99
C SER A 111 -12.39 14.58 11.33
N GLU A 112 -13.27 15.23 12.07
CA GLU A 112 -13.83 14.68 13.31
C GLU A 112 -14.60 13.35 13.12
N LYS A 113 -14.99 13.03 11.91
CA LYS A 113 -15.73 11.78 11.59
C LYS A 113 -14.90 10.51 11.80
N THR A 114 -13.56 10.63 11.88
CA THR A 114 -12.62 9.51 11.98
C THR A 114 -12.43 9.01 13.41
N LYS A 115 -12.85 9.77 14.42
CA LYS A 115 -12.62 9.48 15.83
C LYS A 115 -13.10 8.07 16.22
N GLY A 116 -12.18 7.25 16.73
CA GLY A 116 -12.46 5.88 17.18
C GLY A 116 -12.77 4.89 16.04
N LYS A 117 -12.36 5.19 14.82
CA LYS A 117 -12.59 4.38 13.64
C LYS A 117 -11.33 4.22 12.81
N TYR A 118 -11.17 3.07 12.18
CA TYR A 118 -10.27 2.92 11.05
C TYR A 118 -10.82 3.65 9.82
N ILE A 119 -9.93 4.09 8.94
CA ILE A 119 -10.32 4.67 7.65
C ILE A 119 -10.03 3.64 6.56
N ILE A 120 -11.01 3.40 5.71
CA ILE A 120 -10.85 2.62 4.48
C ILE A 120 -10.85 3.61 3.32
N PRO A 121 -9.68 3.87 2.70
CA PRO A 121 -9.56 4.82 1.62
C PRO A 121 -10.33 4.36 0.38
N THR A 122 -11.16 5.25 -0.19
CA THR A 122 -11.86 5.00 -1.46
C THR A 122 -11.16 5.68 -2.64
N GLU A 123 -10.56 6.84 -2.37
CA GLU A 123 -9.73 7.62 -3.31
C GLU A 123 -8.61 8.30 -2.52
N SER A 124 -7.47 8.54 -3.18
CA SER A 124 -6.40 9.36 -2.60
C SER A 124 -6.04 10.54 -3.51
N TYR A 125 -5.90 11.73 -2.92
CA TYR A 125 -5.32 12.89 -3.59
C TYR A 125 -3.82 12.66 -3.78
N ARG A 126 -3.33 12.91 -5.00
CA ARG A 126 -1.97 12.59 -5.44
C ARG A 126 -1.04 13.80 -5.28
N ASP A 127 -0.55 14.02 -4.05
CA ASP A 127 0.43 15.08 -3.74
C ASP A 127 1.82 14.48 -3.49
N GLU A 128 2.22 13.58 -4.40
CA GLU A 128 3.45 12.80 -4.35
C GLU A 128 3.98 12.56 -5.78
N GLY A 129 5.18 12.03 -5.90
CA GLY A 129 5.84 11.87 -7.21
C GLY A 129 5.63 10.53 -7.91
N MET A 130 5.57 9.44 -7.14
CA MET A 130 5.64 8.06 -7.66
C MET A 130 4.49 7.71 -8.60
N SER A 131 3.27 8.07 -8.26
CA SER A 131 2.08 7.69 -9.03
C SER A 131 2.06 8.23 -10.46
N TYR A 132 2.75 9.34 -10.72
CA TYR A 132 2.80 9.96 -12.06
C TYR A 132 3.67 9.21 -13.06
N HIS A 133 4.49 8.26 -12.62
CA HIS A 133 5.24 7.36 -13.48
C HIS A 133 4.41 6.15 -13.94
N PHE A 134 3.38 5.77 -13.17
CA PHE A 134 2.61 4.54 -13.37
C PHE A 134 1.16 4.78 -13.80
N LYS A 135 0.64 6.01 -13.69
CA LYS A 135 -0.74 6.33 -14.04
C LYS A 135 -0.89 7.73 -14.60
N LYS A 136 -1.77 7.88 -15.60
CA LYS A 136 -2.10 9.20 -16.19
C LYS A 136 -2.37 10.24 -15.11
N PRO A 137 -1.93 11.50 -15.31
CA PRO A 137 -2.18 12.59 -14.37
C PRO A 137 -3.66 12.79 -14.08
N SER A 138 -3.98 12.88 -12.79
CA SER A 138 -5.29 13.25 -12.24
C SER A 138 -5.09 13.70 -10.81
N ASP A 139 -6.01 14.46 -10.24
CA ASP A 139 -5.92 14.90 -8.85
C ASP A 139 -6.11 13.74 -7.87
N TYR A 140 -6.96 12.79 -8.21
CA TYR A 140 -7.29 11.63 -7.37
C TYR A 140 -7.03 10.32 -8.09
N ILE A 141 -6.69 9.30 -7.31
CA ILE A 141 -6.63 7.89 -7.72
C ILE A 141 -7.65 7.09 -6.94
N THR A 142 -8.44 6.27 -7.62
CA THR A 142 -9.38 5.34 -6.97
C THR A 142 -8.64 4.19 -6.32
N ILE A 143 -8.97 3.88 -5.06
CA ILE A 143 -8.44 2.74 -4.34
C ILE A 143 -9.32 1.53 -4.64
N LYS A 144 -8.78 0.60 -5.42
CA LYS A 144 -9.49 -0.64 -5.77
C LYS A 144 -9.63 -1.53 -4.52
N ASN A 145 -10.51 -2.47 -4.51
CA ASN A 145 -10.69 -3.44 -3.42
C ASN A 145 -11.10 -2.86 -2.03
N HIS A 146 -11.36 -1.55 -1.90
CA HIS A 146 -11.83 -0.98 -0.63
C HIS A 146 -13.12 -1.65 -0.15
N GLU A 147 -14.03 -2.02 -1.05
CA GLU A 147 -15.28 -2.70 -0.70
C GLU A 147 -15.06 -4.06 -0.03
N LYS A 148 -14.03 -4.81 -0.44
CA LYS A 148 -13.67 -6.09 0.20
C LYS A 148 -13.18 -5.87 1.64
N VAL A 149 -12.37 -4.82 1.85
CA VAL A 149 -11.90 -4.44 3.18
C VAL A 149 -13.06 -3.97 4.04
N ALA A 150 -13.94 -3.11 3.52
CA ALA A 150 -15.12 -2.61 4.22
C ALA A 150 -16.08 -3.75 4.62
N SER A 151 -16.31 -4.71 3.74
CA SER A 151 -17.14 -5.89 4.03
C SER A 151 -16.56 -6.71 5.18
N PHE A 152 -15.24 -6.95 5.17
CA PHE A 152 -14.57 -7.66 6.25
C PHE A 152 -14.66 -6.92 7.58
N PHE A 153 -14.46 -5.60 7.61
CA PHE A 153 -14.58 -4.79 8.82
C PHE A 153 -16.00 -4.82 9.37
N LYS A 154 -16.99 -4.72 8.51
CA LYS A 154 -18.41 -4.83 8.86
C LYS A 154 -18.75 -6.19 9.47
N GLU A 155 -18.34 -7.28 8.84
CA GLU A 155 -18.58 -8.66 9.30
C GLU A 155 -17.94 -8.95 10.66
N ASN A 156 -16.78 -8.35 10.92
CA ASN A 156 -16.05 -8.50 12.18
C ASN A 156 -16.35 -7.42 13.23
N HIS A 157 -17.34 -6.55 12.97
CA HIS A 157 -17.77 -5.46 13.87
C HIS A 157 -16.63 -4.49 14.24
N ILE A 158 -15.64 -4.31 13.35
CA ILE A 158 -14.55 -3.35 13.53
C ILE A 158 -15.06 -1.96 13.12
N PRO A 159 -15.00 -0.94 13.97
CA PRO A 159 -15.45 0.41 13.62
C PRO A 159 -14.63 1.02 12.48
N TYR A 160 -15.28 1.48 11.43
CA TYR A 160 -14.61 2.09 10.28
C TYR A 160 -15.43 3.20 9.64
N ILE A 161 -14.78 3.96 8.78
CA ILE A 161 -15.38 4.93 7.86
C ILE A 161 -14.69 4.84 6.50
N GLU A 162 -15.48 4.90 5.44
CA GLU A 162 -14.94 4.97 4.08
C GLU A 162 -14.88 6.43 3.61
N GLY A 163 -13.84 6.78 2.85
CA GLY A 163 -13.73 8.11 2.25
C GLY A 163 -12.39 8.41 1.62
N ARG A 164 -12.27 9.63 1.10
CA ARG A 164 -11.06 10.15 0.50
C ARG A 164 -9.96 10.36 1.52
N VAL A 165 -8.71 10.16 1.07
CA VAL A 165 -7.51 10.53 1.83
C VAL A 165 -6.61 11.40 0.96
N TRP A 166 -5.54 11.90 1.55
CA TRP A 166 -4.53 12.71 0.88
C TRP A 166 -3.15 12.07 1.10
N THR A 167 -2.50 11.64 0.02
CA THR A 167 -1.11 11.18 0.04
C THR A 167 -0.17 12.35 -0.23
N THR A 168 0.81 12.58 0.65
CA THR A 168 1.83 13.63 0.49
C THR A 168 3.25 13.11 0.69
N ASP A 169 4.21 13.59 -0.10
CA ASP A 169 5.65 13.30 0.10
C ASP A 169 6.28 14.14 1.23
N ALA A 170 5.57 15.13 1.77
CA ALA A 170 6.18 16.13 2.64
C ALA A 170 5.31 16.50 3.83
N PHE A 171 5.23 15.62 4.84
CA PHE A 171 4.40 15.82 6.03
C PHE A 171 4.69 17.15 6.75
N THR A 172 5.94 17.64 6.76
CA THR A 172 6.29 18.94 7.34
C THR A 172 5.78 20.13 6.51
N ARG A 173 5.18 19.87 5.34
CA ARG A 173 4.59 20.88 4.45
C ARG A 173 3.06 20.80 4.38
N GLU A 174 2.42 20.07 5.24
CA GLU A 174 0.95 20.04 5.42
C GLU A 174 0.46 21.37 6.01
N THR A 175 0.41 22.39 5.14
CA THR A 175 0.03 23.74 5.56
C THR A 175 -1.45 23.86 5.92
N ARG A 176 -1.82 24.81 6.77
CA ARG A 176 -3.23 25.07 7.14
C ARG A 176 -4.12 25.25 5.92
N GLY A 177 -3.63 25.92 4.86
CA GLY A 177 -4.37 26.10 3.61
C GLY A 177 -4.56 24.80 2.83
N ALA A 178 -3.53 23.95 2.77
CA ALA A 178 -3.63 22.63 2.12
C ALA A 178 -4.61 21.71 2.86
N VAL A 179 -4.51 21.64 4.19
CA VAL A 179 -5.43 20.89 5.05
C VAL A 179 -6.88 21.35 4.86
N GLN A 180 -7.11 22.69 4.87
CA GLN A 180 -8.45 23.23 4.66
C GLN A 180 -9.02 22.83 3.28
N LYS A 181 -8.21 22.97 2.23
CA LYS A 181 -8.61 22.57 0.87
C LYS A 181 -8.97 21.08 0.79
N ARG A 182 -8.17 20.19 1.39
CA ARG A 182 -8.46 18.75 1.41
C ARG A 182 -9.73 18.41 2.19
N ARG A 183 -9.99 19.13 3.29
CA ARG A 183 -11.28 19.03 4.02
C ARG A 183 -12.47 19.39 3.16
N GLU A 184 -12.38 20.49 2.42
CA GLU A 184 -13.45 20.95 1.52
C GLU A 184 -13.70 19.96 0.39
N GLU A 185 -12.68 19.25 -0.06
CA GLU A 185 -12.77 18.16 -1.03
C GLU A 185 -13.26 16.84 -0.42
N GLY A 186 -13.48 16.80 0.89
CA GLY A 186 -14.02 15.63 1.60
C GLY A 186 -12.99 14.61 2.03
N CYS A 187 -11.68 14.94 2.04
CA CYS A 187 -10.66 14.07 2.60
C CYS A 187 -10.84 13.92 4.10
N LEU A 188 -10.65 12.70 4.60
CA LEU A 188 -10.76 12.31 5.99
C LEU A 188 -9.42 12.38 6.73
N ALA A 189 -8.34 12.09 6.02
CA ALA A 189 -7.00 11.97 6.58
C ALA A 189 -5.91 12.29 5.55
N VAL A 190 -4.68 12.49 6.05
CA VAL A 190 -3.44 12.60 5.29
C VAL A 190 -2.50 11.45 5.68
N GLU A 191 -1.80 10.91 4.70
CA GLU A 191 -0.80 9.84 4.82
C GLU A 191 0.26 10.01 3.72
N MET A 192 1.21 9.07 3.57
CA MET A 192 2.36 9.29 2.71
C MET A 192 2.56 8.23 1.59
N GLU A 193 1.70 7.23 1.43
CA GLU A 193 2.01 6.05 0.58
C GLU A 193 0.93 5.67 -0.43
N ILE A 194 -0.34 5.77 -0.07
CA ILE A 194 -1.44 5.06 -0.75
C ILE A 194 -1.53 5.38 -2.24
N ALA A 195 -1.37 6.64 -2.64
CA ALA A 195 -1.53 7.00 -4.06
C ALA A 195 -0.47 6.34 -4.95
N GLY A 196 0.80 6.36 -4.54
CA GLY A 196 1.88 5.73 -5.30
C GLY A 196 1.79 4.21 -5.30
N VAL A 197 1.50 3.61 -4.16
CA VAL A 197 1.36 2.15 -4.04
C VAL A 197 0.17 1.64 -4.87
N GLN A 198 -0.97 2.36 -4.87
CA GLN A 198 -2.12 2.01 -5.71
C GLN A 198 -1.82 2.18 -7.21
N ALA A 199 -1.09 3.22 -7.60
CA ALA A 199 -0.72 3.41 -9.02
C ALA A 199 0.17 2.28 -9.52
N VAL A 200 1.14 1.86 -8.72
CA VAL A 200 1.98 0.69 -9.00
C VAL A 200 1.16 -0.59 -9.05
N ALA A 201 0.26 -0.80 -8.07
CA ALA A 201 -0.62 -1.97 -8.06
C ALA A 201 -1.51 -2.03 -9.32
N ASP A 202 -2.05 -0.88 -9.76
CA ASP A 202 -2.83 -0.79 -11.00
C ASP A 202 -2.00 -1.15 -12.23
N PHE A 203 -0.76 -0.67 -12.29
CA PHE A 203 0.14 -0.85 -13.43
C PHE A 203 0.58 -2.31 -13.60
N TYR A 204 1.03 -2.94 -12.51
CA TYR A 204 1.47 -4.34 -12.52
C TYR A 204 0.31 -5.33 -12.37
N GLY A 205 -0.91 -4.87 -12.09
CA GLY A 205 -2.08 -5.72 -11.87
C GLY A 205 -2.06 -6.45 -10.51
N PHE A 206 -1.40 -5.87 -9.51
CA PHE A 206 -1.44 -6.40 -8.15
C PHE A 206 -2.77 -6.08 -7.47
N GLU A 207 -3.15 -6.90 -6.50
CA GLU A 207 -4.25 -6.63 -5.60
C GLU A 207 -3.73 -5.92 -4.34
N LEU A 208 -4.12 -4.66 -4.14
CA LEU A 208 -3.82 -3.90 -2.93
C LEU A 208 -5.06 -3.81 -2.04
N TYR A 209 -4.87 -4.07 -0.75
CA TYR A 209 -5.87 -3.94 0.31
C TYR A 209 -5.31 -3.05 1.41
N THR A 210 -5.99 -1.95 1.76
CA THR A 210 -5.45 -0.99 2.71
C THR A 210 -6.50 -0.42 3.65
N PHE A 211 -6.07 -0.13 4.88
CA PHE A 211 -6.82 0.62 5.88
C PHE A 211 -5.85 1.41 6.77
N LEU A 212 -6.35 2.46 7.41
CA LEU A 212 -5.54 3.39 8.18
C LEU A 212 -6.08 3.54 9.60
N GLU A 213 -5.18 3.83 10.54
CA GLU A 213 -5.49 4.23 11.91
C GLU A 213 -5.06 5.67 12.16
N CYS A 214 -5.97 6.50 12.72
CA CYS A 214 -5.63 7.87 13.03
C CYS A 214 -4.73 7.94 14.26
N GLY A 215 -3.52 8.50 14.09
CA GLY A 215 -2.55 8.68 15.16
C GLY A 215 -2.44 10.10 15.65
N ASP A 216 -2.65 11.06 14.77
CA ASP A 216 -2.63 12.48 15.05
C ASP A 216 -3.82 13.21 14.41
N THR A 217 -4.04 14.43 14.77
CA THR A 217 -5.18 15.22 14.29
C THR A 217 -4.81 16.66 14.04
N PHE A 218 -5.38 17.21 12.99
CA PHE A 218 -5.27 18.59 12.55
C PHE A 218 -6.55 19.40 12.84
N ALA A 219 -7.28 19.12 13.92
CA ALA A 219 -8.51 19.85 14.28
C ALA A 219 -8.28 21.40 14.33
N GLU A 220 -8.44 22.05 15.46
CA GLU A 220 -8.11 23.47 15.61
C GLU A 220 -6.59 23.69 15.71
N GLU A 221 -5.92 22.81 16.47
CA GLU A 221 -4.46 22.75 16.61
C GLU A 221 -3.97 21.32 16.34
N TYR A 222 -2.70 21.21 15.93
CA TYR A 222 -2.05 19.92 15.73
C TYR A 222 -1.90 19.20 17.06
N ASN A 223 -2.34 17.93 17.10
CA ASN A 223 -2.22 17.07 18.27
C ASN A 223 -1.74 15.67 17.84
N ASN A 224 -0.60 15.25 18.37
CA ASN A 224 0.06 13.97 18.04
C ASN A 224 0.11 12.99 19.23
N THR A 225 -0.70 13.18 20.25
CA THR A 225 -0.63 12.33 21.46
C THR A 225 -0.92 10.85 21.19
N GLY A 226 -1.70 10.53 20.16
CA GLY A 226 -2.00 9.15 19.75
C GLY A 226 -1.05 8.57 18.71
N LEU A 227 -0.13 9.37 18.15
CA LEU A 227 0.69 8.95 16.98
C LEU A 227 1.57 7.74 17.29
N ASN A 228 2.24 7.75 18.43
CA ASN A 228 3.11 6.63 18.81
C ASN A 228 2.32 5.33 19.01
N GLU A 229 1.14 5.40 19.60
CA GLU A 229 0.26 4.23 19.78
C GLU A 229 -0.22 3.71 18.44
N ALA A 230 -0.73 4.57 17.56
CA ALA A 230 -1.19 4.19 16.23
C ALA A 230 -0.06 3.62 15.36
N ASN A 231 1.15 4.21 15.40
CA ASN A 231 2.29 3.70 14.64
C ASN A 231 2.65 2.26 15.03
N HIS A 232 2.55 1.92 16.32
CA HIS A 232 3.01 0.65 16.86
C HIS A 232 1.88 -0.29 17.31
N ASN A 233 0.63 -0.01 16.90
CA ASN A 233 -0.53 -0.83 17.22
C ASN A 233 -0.48 -2.19 16.51
N HIS A 234 -0.09 -3.23 17.25
CA HIS A 234 0.03 -4.58 16.74
C HIS A 234 -1.31 -5.18 16.27
N SER A 235 -2.45 -4.68 16.77
CA SER A 235 -3.77 -5.17 16.35
C SER A 235 -4.01 -4.97 14.84
N LYS A 236 -3.35 -4.01 14.21
CA LYS A 236 -3.40 -3.87 12.74
C LYS A 236 -2.89 -5.12 12.04
N PHE A 237 -1.75 -5.66 12.47
CA PHE A 237 -1.21 -6.89 11.91
C PHE A 237 -2.13 -8.10 12.13
N GLU A 238 -2.78 -8.19 13.30
CA GLU A 238 -3.76 -9.24 13.57
C GLU A 238 -4.97 -9.14 12.64
N ILE A 239 -5.45 -7.93 12.37
CA ILE A 239 -6.51 -7.65 11.39
C ILE A 239 -6.05 -8.07 9.98
N GLU A 240 -4.82 -7.73 9.57
CA GLU A 240 -4.25 -8.11 8.28
C GLU A 240 -4.13 -9.63 8.11
N LEU A 241 -3.73 -10.35 9.15
CA LEU A 241 -3.68 -11.82 9.13
C LEU A 241 -5.07 -12.44 8.95
N GLU A 242 -6.06 -12.00 9.72
CA GLU A 242 -7.45 -12.50 9.59
C GLU A 242 -8.03 -12.13 8.23
N PHE A 243 -7.79 -10.91 7.74
CA PHE A 243 -8.21 -10.50 6.40
C PHE A 243 -7.55 -11.36 5.32
N ALA A 244 -6.25 -11.65 5.44
CA ALA A 244 -5.53 -12.51 4.50
C ALA A 244 -6.17 -13.89 4.35
N LEU A 245 -6.80 -14.45 5.38
CA LEU A 245 -7.50 -15.74 5.32
C LEU A 245 -8.75 -15.68 4.43
N THR A 246 -9.39 -14.53 4.30
CA THR A 246 -10.58 -14.34 3.46
C THR A 246 -10.25 -14.32 1.97
N LEU A 247 -9.01 -14.00 1.62
CA LEU A 247 -8.53 -13.98 0.24
C LEU A 247 -8.34 -15.42 -0.25
N LYS A 248 -9.32 -15.90 -1.03
CA LYS A 248 -9.28 -17.26 -1.59
C LYS A 248 -8.07 -17.40 -2.52
N ASN A 249 -7.42 -18.54 -2.49
CA ASN A 249 -6.50 -18.95 -3.55
C ASN A 249 -7.33 -19.23 -4.80
N GLU A 250 -7.72 -18.20 -5.53
CA GLU A 250 -8.12 -18.39 -6.91
C GLU A 250 -6.87 -18.82 -7.64
N VAL A 251 -6.97 -19.91 -8.42
CA VAL A 251 -5.87 -20.28 -9.32
C VAL A 251 -5.62 -19.05 -10.16
N SER A 252 -4.57 -18.32 -9.82
CA SER A 252 -4.21 -17.09 -10.48
C SER A 252 -3.90 -17.44 -11.94
N LEU A 253 -4.77 -17.02 -12.85
CA LEU A 253 -4.43 -16.86 -14.27
C LEU A 253 -3.43 -15.71 -14.43
N PHE A 254 -3.10 -15.04 -13.32
CA PHE A 254 -2.16 -13.95 -13.27
C PHE A 254 -0.74 -14.50 -13.15
N GLN A 255 -0.15 -14.77 -14.27
CA GLN A 255 1.30 -14.71 -14.40
C GLN A 255 1.62 -13.27 -14.76
N PRO A 256 2.36 -12.50 -13.94
CA PRO A 256 2.92 -11.26 -14.40
C PRO A 256 3.98 -11.59 -15.47
N HIS A 257 3.53 -11.88 -16.69
CA HIS A 257 4.40 -11.89 -17.84
C HIS A 257 4.58 -10.43 -18.25
N ILE A 258 5.80 -9.96 -18.15
CA ILE A 258 6.23 -8.71 -18.81
C ILE A 258 5.81 -8.74 -20.30
N GLU A 259 5.77 -9.92 -20.90
CA GLU A 259 5.23 -10.17 -22.26
C GLU A 259 3.74 -9.80 -22.39
N ASP A 260 2.91 -9.94 -21.34
CA ASP A 260 1.48 -9.57 -21.38
C ASP A 260 1.23 -8.07 -21.25
N LEU A 261 2.17 -7.29 -20.73
CA LEU A 261 2.11 -5.83 -20.78
C LEU A 261 2.19 -5.32 -22.22
N TRP A 262 2.86 -6.04 -23.10
CA TRP A 262 2.89 -5.79 -24.54
C TRP A 262 1.54 -6.08 -25.22
N TYR A 263 0.82 -7.10 -24.78
CA TYR A 263 -0.49 -7.46 -25.36
C TYR A 263 -1.59 -6.47 -25.01
N ARG A 264 -1.48 -5.74 -23.91
CA ARG A 264 -2.43 -4.66 -23.57
C ARG A 264 -2.33 -3.44 -24.47
N LYS A 265 -1.29 -3.30 -25.28
CA LYS A 265 -1.17 -2.27 -26.31
C LYS A 265 -2.34 -2.31 -27.32
N THR A 266 -2.89 -3.49 -27.61
CA THR A 266 -3.99 -3.67 -28.56
C THR A 266 -5.37 -3.33 -27.99
N LEU A 267 -5.57 -3.33 -26.68
CA LEU A 267 -6.86 -3.02 -26.06
C LEU A 267 -7.10 -1.52 -25.83
N VAL A 268 -6.07 -0.68 -25.93
CA VAL A 268 -6.19 0.79 -25.79
C VAL A 268 -6.44 1.48 -27.13
N GLU A 269 -6.23 0.79 -28.26
CA GLU A 269 -6.49 1.35 -29.59
C GLU A 269 -7.97 1.25 -30.02
N ASP A 270 -8.80 0.44 -29.35
CA ASP A 270 -10.23 0.28 -29.68
C ASP A 270 -11.17 1.23 -28.91
N GLU A 271 -10.65 2.15 -28.09
CA GLU A 271 -11.42 3.21 -27.42
C GLU A 271 -11.03 4.62 -27.94
N LYS A 272 -10.95 4.79 -29.27
CA LYS A 272 -10.89 6.13 -29.89
C LYS A 272 -12.15 6.40 -30.66
#